data_2e178280c865b7e721c6a53c4dec8b0e
#
_entry.id   2e178280c865b7e721c6a53c4dec8b0e
#
_cell.length_a   1.000
_cell.length_b   1.000
_cell.length_c   1.000
_cell.angle_alpha   90.00
_cell.angle_beta   90.00
_cell.angle_gamma   90.00
#
_symmetry.space_group_name_H-M   'P 1'
#
loop_
_entity.id
_entity.type
_entity.pdbx_description
1 polymer ?
#
loop_
_entity_poly.entity_id
_entity_poly.type
_entity_poly.pdbx_seq_one_letter_code
_entity_poly.pdbx_strand_id
1 'polypeptide(L)'
;VERARRQRTARIELDGADPLTLRFAHPGPRPPPLTPAAALTALAATDAATRVLAVARPDQRGDLAALIAAARSRPGPVVLECEPAGLTPEVLGLGVDRARVVVGGVRAKVHAAVLRTDAPWPEAAAHLAAAVVGATPIEVVVPLVTWNQDDLVPLVEWLAALPGRLARLAIAVPAVGQVPSPAHRLLLVQPRAAAVVAAALTAAHAARLPAGLDGEPLWPCADDGALDRFATVFHDGLRRLAAEPDRPRVRIAACGACAVADACPGLDAAYHARFGATGLTAVPKARAAAWRLRPTRGGGEVEYAQISPFANLAAGRGRGLVRVNGHCQMACAFCFVDRGKGDLPLATIAAEIDAIAGTQRDHLVVSGGEPTLHPDLPAILAHARAAGFATVEVQTNGVRCADRTYAASLVAAGLTKATVSLHSMDPATSDAITRLPGAFPRTVAGLHQLADLGVEVQLAHVISRDNFAALPAFTAAMLAEFAGPGRHLSVCFALAQAVSDLVPRWILPTFTEIKPYVRAALDACDAAGVGYGGLIGQGGYPPCALDGELRYYRGVLDKIFASADADAQFAKAPQCARCDFDRRCLGVRRDYLERHGADELVPFTIAPTEAAALPPPPRDPTLVALGRRR
;
A
#
# COMPACT_ATOMS: atom_id res chain seq x y z
N VAL A 1 -11.66 -31.41 -2.77
CA VAL A 1 -12.02 -30.53 -1.66
C VAL A 1 -11.86 -29.10 -2.15
N GLU A 2 -12.94 -28.48 -2.61
CA GLU A 2 -13.03 -27.10 -3.09
C GLU A 2 -12.73 -26.15 -1.93
N ARG A 3 -11.53 -25.57 -1.90
CA ARG A 3 -11.32 -24.30 -1.22
C ARG A 3 -11.91 -23.21 -2.12
N ALA A 4 -13.12 -22.77 -1.80
CA ALA A 4 -13.71 -21.58 -2.39
C ALA A 4 -12.69 -20.44 -2.30
N ARG A 5 -12.20 -19.96 -3.46
CA ARG A 5 -11.40 -18.74 -3.56
C ARG A 5 -12.27 -17.62 -3.04
N ARG A 6 -12.03 -17.12 -1.83
CA ARG A 6 -12.65 -15.89 -1.35
C ARG A 6 -12.24 -14.77 -2.29
N GLN A 7 -13.14 -14.29 -3.09
CA GLN A 7 -12.91 -13.11 -3.92
C GLN A 7 -12.61 -11.95 -2.97
N ARG A 8 -11.42 -11.34 -3.11
CA ARG A 8 -11.03 -10.17 -2.27
C ARG A 8 -11.94 -8.97 -2.50
N THR A 9 -12.55 -8.88 -3.68
CA THR A 9 -13.49 -7.83 -4.08
C THR A 9 -14.70 -8.44 -4.75
N ALA A 10 -15.89 -8.16 -4.24
CA ALA A 10 -17.14 -8.46 -4.92
C ALA A 10 -17.65 -7.19 -5.61
N ARG A 11 -17.96 -7.31 -6.89
CA ARG A 11 -18.58 -6.27 -7.69
C ARG A 11 -20.04 -6.64 -7.94
N ILE A 12 -20.95 -5.74 -7.63
CA ILE A 12 -22.39 -5.89 -7.82
C ILE A 12 -22.84 -4.85 -8.82
N GLU A 13 -23.22 -5.31 -10.01
CA GLU A 13 -23.69 -4.47 -11.11
C GLU A 13 -25.17 -4.15 -10.90
N LEU A 14 -25.46 -2.98 -10.36
CA LEU A 14 -26.83 -2.57 -10.06
C LEU A 14 -27.63 -2.23 -11.32
N ASP A 15 -26.97 -1.88 -12.41
CA ASP A 15 -27.57 -1.59 -13.72
C ASP A 15 -27.71 -2.83 -14.61
N GLY A 16 -27.63 -4.03 -14.05
CA GLY A 16 -27.62 -5.29 -14.76
C GLY A 16 -26.22 -5.91 -14.87
N ALA A 17 -26.03 -6.80 -15.86
CA ALA A 17 -24.78 -7.56 -16.02
C ALA A 17 -23.67 -6.82 -16.81
N ASP A 18 -23.88 -5.55 -17.18
CA ASP A 18 -22.95 -4.77 -18.00
C ASP A 18 -21.98 -3.97 -17.12
N PRO A 19 -20.70 -4.40 -16.96
CA PRO A 19 -19.73 -3.66 -16.19
C PRO A 19 -19.56 -2.23 -16.71
N LEU A 20 -19.65 -1.25 -15.83
CA LEU A 20 -19.58 0.17 -16.18
C LEU A 20 -18.31 0.50 -16.99
N THR A 21 -17.18 -0.13 -16.65
CA THR A 21 -15.91 0.03 -17.35
C THR A 21 -15.84 -0.62 -18.73
N LEU A 22 -16.83 -1.44 -19.11
CA LEU A 22 -16.86 -2.19 -20.37
C LEU A 22 -18.15 -1.92 -21.19
N ARG A 23 -18.93 -0.91 -20.84
CA ARG A 23 -20.22 -0.60 -21.53
C ARG A 23 -20.08 -0.39 -23.03
N PHE A 24 -18.96 0.18 -23.48
CA PHE A 24 -18.68 0.35 -24.89
C PHE A 24 -18.62 -0.98 -25.66
N ALA A 25 -18.32 -2.09 -24.99
CA ALA A 25 -18.14 -3.39 -25.58
C ALA A 25 -19.46 -4.14 -25.86
N HIS A 26 -20.57 -3.73 -25.27
CA HIS A 26 -21.86 -4.41 -25.40
C HIS A 26 -22.74 -3.79 -26.48
N PRO A 27 -22.93 -4.45 -27.64
CA PRO A 27 -23.68 -3.88 -28.76
C PRO A 27 -25.20 -3.91 -28.58
N GLY A 28 -25.71 -4.73 -27.65
CA GLY A 28 -27.15 -4.93 -27.44
C GLY A 28 -27.81 -3.92 -26.47
N PRO A 29 -29.12 -4.02 -26.26
CA PRO A 29 -29.81 -3.29 -25.21
C PRO A 29 -29.24 -3.70 -23.82
N ARG A 30 -29.20 -2.74 -22.89
CA ARG A 30 -28.74 -3.03 -21.52
C ARG A 30 -29.73 -4.02 -20.86
N PRO A 31 -29.20 -4.99 -20.08
CA PRO A 31 -30.07 -5.79 -19.22
C PRO A 31 -30.81 -4.87 -18.23
N PRO A 32 -32.00 -5.26 -17.78
CA PRO A 32 -32.72 -4.46 -16.80
C PRO A 32 -31.92 -4.33 -15.51
N PRO A 33 -32.03 -3.18 -14.82
CA PRO A 33 -31.40 -3.00 -13.51
C PRO A 33 -31.84 -4.07 -12.51
N LEU A 34 -30.95 -4.44 -11.58
CA LEU A 34 -31.32 -5.32 -10.49
C LEU A 34 -32.44 -4.70 -9.64
N THR A 35 -33.45 -5.49 -9.31
CA THR A 35 -34.45 -5.08 -8.32
C THR A 35 -33.77 -4.91 -6.95
N PRO A 36 -34.33 -4.08 -6.04
CA PRO A 36 -33.79 -3.93 -4.69
C PRO A 36 -33.58 -5.27 -3.97
N ALA A 37 -34.54 -6.18 -4.07
CA ALA A 37 -34.46 -7.52 -3.46
C ALA A 37 -33.32 -8.36 -4.06
N ALA A 38 -33.15 -8.35 -5.37
CA ALA A 38 -32.06 -9.07 -6.04
C ALA A 38 -30.68 -8.49 -5.67
N ALA A 39 -30.54 -7.16 -5.57
CA ALA A 39 -29.33 -6.49 -5.16
C ALA A 39 -28.96 -6.81 -3.69
N LEU A 40 -29.94 -6.79 -2.79
CA LEU A 40 -29.74 -7.19 -1.39
C LEU A 40 -29.35 -8.67 -1.26
N THR A 41 -29.96 -9.55 -2.07
CA THR A 41 -29.58 -10.97 -2.12
C THR A 41 -28.14 -11.16 -2.59
N ALA A 42 -27.73 -10.43 -3.63
CA ALA A 42 -26.35 -10.47 -4.11
C ALA A 42 -25.35 -9.96 -3.06
N LEU A 43 -25.70 -8.89 -2.33
CA LEU A 43 -24.90 -8.39 -1.19
C LEU A 43 -24.81 -9.42 -0.07
N ALA A 44 -25.91 -10.10 0.24
CA ALA A 44 -25.95 -11.12 1.28
C ALA A 44 -25.13 -12.37 0.91
N ALA A 45 -25.00 -12.69 -0.36
CA ALA A 45 -24.29 -13.87 -0.86
C ALA A 45 -22.75 -13.69 -0.91
N THR A 46 -22.22 -12.47 -0.70
CA THR A 46 -20.79 -12.22 -0.81
C THR A 46 -20.07 -12.11 0.54
N ASP A 47 -18.97 -12.86 0.68
CA ASP A 47 -18.02 -12.76 1.80
C ASP A 47 -16.79 -11.86 1.46
N ALA A 48 -16.84 -11.13 0.36
CA ALA A 48 -15.70 -10.33 -0.09
C ALA A 48 -15.32 -9.24 0.90
N ALA A 49 -14.01 -9.03 1.05
CA ALA A 49 -13.45 -7.99 1.93
C ALA A 49 -13.79 -6.57 1.44
N THR A 50 -13.95 -6.36 0.12
CA THR A 50 -14.32 -5.09 -0.50
C THR A 50 -15.57 -5.29 -1.34
N ARG A 51 -16.56 -4.40 -1.24
CA ARG A 51 -17.78 -4.42 -2.04
C ARG A 51 -17.81 -3.21 -2.96
N VAL A 52 -17.92 -3.47 -4.25
CA VAL A 52 -18.10 -2.44 -5.27
C VAL A 52 -19.56 -2.46 -5.72
N LEU A 53 -20.25 -1.38 -5.49
CA LEU A 53 -21.61 -1.14 -6.01
C LEU A 53 -21.47 -0.32 -7.29
N ALA A 54 -21.71 -0.95 -8.44
CA ALA A 54 -21.59 -0.30 -9.74
C ALA A 54 -22.96 0.13 -10.26
N VAL A 55 -23.13 1.44 -10.42
CA VAL A 55 -24.36 2.07 -10.92
C VAL A 55 -24.01 3.37 -11.66
N ALA A 56 -24.50 3.52 -12.90
CA ALA A 56 -24.13 4.69 -13.71
C ALA A 56 -24.62 6.00 -13.11
N ARG A 57 -25.89 6.06 -12.76
CA ARG A 57 -26.57 7.25 -12.23
C ARG A 57 -27.11 6.96 -10.82
N PRO A 58 -26.23 6.97 -9.81
CA PRO A 58 -26.61 6.71 -8.42
C PRO A 58 -27.64 7.73 -7.88
N ASP A 59 -27.61 8.96 -8.37
CA ASP A 59 -28.56 10.03 -8.08
C ASP A 59 -30.01 9.69 -8.49
N GLN A 60 -30.19 8.80 -9.45
CA GLN A 60 -31.49 8.35 -9.96
C GLN A 60 -31.99 7.06 -9.34
N ARG A 61 -31.19 6.46 -8.44
CA ARG A 61 -31.51 5.16 -7.83
C ARG A 61 -32.04 5.31 -6.40
N GLY A 62 -33.36 5.25 -6.24
CA GLY A 62 -34.03 5.51 -4.96
C GLY A 62 -33.72 4.54 -3.82
N ASP A 63 -33.25 3.30 -4.11
CA ASP A 63 -32.87 2.29 -3.11
C ASP A 63 -31.37 2.32 -2.73
N LEU A 64 -30.56 3.21 -3.30
CA LEU A 64 -29.12 3.24 -3.12
C LEU A 64 -28.71 3.38 -1.65
N ALA A 65 -29.38 4.23 -0.89
CA ALA A 65 -29.07 4.41 0.54
C ALA A 65 -29.25 3.10 1.32
N ALA A 66 -30.31 2.35 1.07
CA ALA A 66 -30.55 1.05 1.69
C ALA A 66 -29.49 0.01 1.30
N LEU A 67 -29.06 0.01 0.03
CA LEU A 67 -28.01 -0.89 -0.46
C LEU A 67 -26.64 -0.58 0.16
N ILE A 68 -26.29 0.69 0.30
CA ILE A 68 -25.05 1.11 0.97
C ILE A 68 -25.10 0.72 2.45
N ALA A 69 -26.23 0.96 3.14
CA ALA A 69 -26.40 0.56 4.54
C ALA A 69 -26.26 -0.97 4.71
N ALA A 70 -26.86 -1.75 3.84
CA ALA A 70 -26.72 -3.21 3.83
C ALA A 70 -25.28 -3.66 3.53
N ALA A 71 -24.59 -3.00 2.62
CA ALA A 71 -23.18 -3.27 2.37
C ALA A 71 -22.30 -2.95 3.58
N ARG A 72 -22.59 -1.87 4.29
CA ARG A 72 -21.85 -1.42 5.49
C ARG A 72 -22.12 -2.26 6.75
N SER A 73 -23.20 -3.02 6.81
CA SER A 73 -23.49 -3.92 7.93
C SER A 73 -22.47 -5.06 8.08
N ARG A 74 -21.57 -5.20 7.13
CA ARG A 74 -20.51 -6.21 7.09
C ARG A 74 -19.13 -5.55 7.11
N PRO A 75 -18.08 -6.21 7.66
CA PRO A 75 -16.73 -5.67 7.66
C PRO A 75 -16.19 -5.42 6.24
N GLY A 76 -15.44 -4.32 6.07
CA GLY A 76 -14.73 -3.97 4.84
C GLY A 76 -15.32 -2.78 4.09
N PRO A 77 -14.52 -2.14 3.22
CA PRO A 77 -14.90 -0.93 2.53
C PRO A 77 -16.00 -1.15 1.49
N VAL A 78 -16.88 -0.15 1.38
CA VAL A 78 -17.90 -0.04 0.34
C VAL A 78 -17.45 1.01 -0.67
N VAL A 79 -17.31 0.60 -1.91
CA VAL A 79 -16.88 1.44 -3.04
C VAL A 79 -18.07 1.64 -3.96
N LEU A 80 -18.39 2.89 -4.26
CA LEU A 80 -19.38 3.24 -5.29
C LEU A 80 -18.66 3.45 -6.62
N GLU A 81 -19.04 2.73 -7.67
CA GLU A 81 -18.56 2.97 -9.03
C GLU A 81 -19.67 3.56 -9.87
N CYS A 82 -19.45 4.76 -10.45
CA CYS A 82 -20.48 5.51 -11.16
C CYS A 82 -19.91 6.39 -12.28
N GLU A 83 -20.79 6.98 -13.07
CA GLU A 83 -20.46 8.08 -13.97
C GLU A 83 -20.35 9.41 -13.21
N PRO A 84 -19.56 10.39 -13.70
CA PRO A 84 -19.40 11.67 -13.03
C PRO A 84 -20.71 12.43 -12.80
N ALA A 85 -21.63 12.38 -13.78
CA ALA A 85 -22.90 13.07 -13.72
C ALA A 85 -23.83 12.61 -12.57
N GLY A 86 -23.63 11.39 -12.06
CA GLY A 86 -24.36 10.87 -10.90
C GLY A 86 -23.70 11.16 -9.55
N LEU A 87 -22.55 11.83 -9.52
CA LEU A 87 -21.75 12.05 -8.33
C LEU A 87 -22.16 13.36 -7.60
N THR A 88 -23.33 13.34 -6.98
CA THR A 88 -23.86 14.51 -6.26
C THR A 88 -23.41 14.52 -4.79
N PRO A 89 -23.46 15.67 -4.10
CA PRO A 89 -23.17 15.75 -2.66
C PRO A 89 -24.02 14.80 -1.82
N GLU A 90 -25.28 14.64 -2.17
CA GLU A 90 -26.23 13.74 -1.48
C GLU A 90 -25.78 12.29 -1.60
N VAL A 91 -25.34 11.86 -2.80
CA VAL A 91 -24.84 10.52 -3.06
C VAL A 91 -23.55 10.27 -2.28
N LEU A 92 -22.62 11.22 -2.25
CA LEU A 92 -21.39 11.12 -1.45
C LEU A 92 -21.69 11.13 0.05
N GLY A 93 -22.72 11.83 0.49
CA GLY A 93 -23.21 11.88 1.87
C GLY A 93 -23.77 10.55 2.38
N LEU A 94 -24.05 9.56 1.52
CA LEU A 94 -24.50 8.23 1.92
C LEU A 94 -23.39 7.40 2.62
N GLY A 95 -22.17 7.93 2.69
CA GLY A 95 -21.10 7.35 3.49
C GLY A 95 -20.37 6.19 2.83
N VAL A 96 -20.13 6.24 1.53
CA VAL A 96 -19.21 5.31 0.85
C VAL A 96 -17.78 5.60 1.23
N ASP A 97 -16.94 4.57 1.33
CA ASP A 97 -15.53 4.72 1.72
C ASP A 97 -14.67 5.27 0.57
N ARG A 98 -15.16 5.14 -0.67
CA ARG A 98 -14.53 5.64 -1.90
C ARG A 98 -15.53 5.70 -3.03
N ALA A 99 -15.35 6.65 -3.94
CA ALA A 99 -16.05 6.65 -5.23
C ALA A 99 -15.05 6.37 -6.36
N ARG A 100 -15.39 5.43 -7.23
CA ARG A 100 -14.71 5.16 -8.51
C ARG A 100 -15.54 5.78 -9.61
N VAL A 101 -15.00 6.78 -10.29
CA VAL A 101 -15.72 7.58 -11.27
C VAL A 101 -15.20 7.23 -12.65
N VAL A 102 -16.05 6.65 -13.49
CA VAL A 102 -15.65 6.20 -14.82
C VAL A 102 -15.77 7.35 -15.82
N VAL A 103 -14.65 7.70 -16.45
CA VAL A 103 -14.54 8.82 -17.41
C VAL A 103 -14.09 8.29 -18.76
N GLY A 104 -14.79 8.64 -19.83
CA GLY A 104 -14.46 8.22 -21.20
C GLY A 104 -13.38 9.05 -21.87
N GLY A 105 -13.22 10.30 -21.48
CA GLY A 105 -12.28 11.28 -22.06
C GLY A 105 -12.68 12.70 -21.74
N VAL A 106 -11.91 13.70 -22.14
CA VAL A 106 -12.21 15.13 -21.90
C VAL A 106 -13.03 15.75 -23.02
N ARG A 107 -12.99 15.21 -24.23
CA ARG A 107 -13.83 15.66 -25.33
C ARG A 107 -15.24 15.08 -25.19
N ALA A 108 -16.27 15.93 -25.21
CA ALA A 108 -17.67 15.53 -24.97
C ALA A 108 -18.11 14.34 -25.83
N LYS A 109 -17.80 14.37 -27.14
CA LYS A 109 -18.15 13.26 -28.06
C LYS A 109 -17.43 11.95 -27.71
N VAL A 110 -16.18 12.02 -27.26
CA VAL A 110 -15.39 10.85 -26.85
C VAL A 110 -15.95 10.28 -25.54
N HIS A 111 -16.20 11.14 -24.56
CA HIS A 111 -16.80 10.76 -23.29
C HIS A 111 -18.13 10.02 -23.49
N ALA A 112 -19.04 10.64 -24.25
CA ALA A 112 -20.34 10.07 -24.54
C ALA A 112 -20.24 8.73 -25.29
N ALA A 113 -19.36 8.63 -26.30
CA ALA A 113 -19.17 7.41 -27.07
C ALA A 113 -18.61 6.26 -26.25
N VAL A 114 -17.58 6.52 -25.40
CA VAL A 114 -16.94 5.51 -24.57
C VAL A 114 -17.87 5.00 -23.48
N LEU A 115 -18.60 5.88 -22.80
CA LEU A 115 -19.51 5.50 -21.71
C LEU A 115 -20.93 5.16 -22.19
N ARG A 116 -21.26 5.46 -23.43
CA ARG A 116 -22.63 5.34 -23.95
C ARG A 116 -23.62 6.09 -23.06
N THR A 117 -23.26 7.31 -22.69
CA THR A 117 -24.04 8.19 -21.82
C THR A 117 -24.59 9.38 -22.57
N ASP A 118 -25.78 9.84 -22.18
CA ASP A 118 -26.39 11.06 -22.69
C ASP A 118 -26.03 12.30 -21.83
N ALA A 119 -25.34 12.08 -20.69
CA ALA A 119 -24.91 13.14 -19.78
C ALA A 119 -23.90 14.07 -20.47
N PRO A 120 -24.14 15.40 -20.49
CA PRO A 120 -23.18 16.34 -21.08
C PRO A 120 -21.86 16.36 -20.31
N TRP A 121 -20.75 16.37 -21.04
CA TRP A 121 -19.42 16.43 -20.39
C TRP A 121 -19.25 17.65 -19.45
N PRO A 122 -19.70 18.87 -19.77
CA PRO A 122 -19.58 20.01 -18.85
C PRO A 122 -20.24 19.78 -17.49
N GLU A 123 -21.41 19.13 -17.45
CA GLU A 123 -22.08 18.75 -16.21
C GLU A 123 -21.29 17.67 -15.45
N ALA A 124 -20.89 16.62 -16.14
CA ALA A 124 -20.08 15.54 -15.61
C ALA A 124 -18.76 16.07 -15.01
N ALA A 125 -18.10 16.97 -15.72
CA ALA A 125 -16.86 17.63 -15.28
C ALA A 125 -17.07 18.51 -14.04
N ALA A 126 -18.18 19.24 -13.97
CA ALA A 126 -18.51 20.09 -12.82
C ALA A 126 -18.77 19.23 -11.55
N HIS A 127 -19.52 18.14 -11.68
CA HIS A 127 -19.74 17.22 -10.55
C HIS A 127 -18.44 16.58 -10.06
N LEU A 128 -17.57 16.14 -10.98
CA LEU A 128 -16.27 15.59 -10.60
C LEU A 128 -15.38 16.63 -9.92
N ALA A 129 -15.35 17.87 -10.45
CA ALA A 129 -14.59 18.97 -9.85
C ALA A 129 -15.10 19.32 -8.43
N ALA A 130 -16.40 19.27 -8.20
CA ALA A 130 -16.98 19.46 -6.86
C ALA A 130 -16.65 18.30 -5.92
N ALA A 131 -16.72 17.05 -6.42
CA ALA A 131 -16.49 15.85 -5.63
C ALA A 131 -15.06 15.74 -5.09
N VAL A 132 -14.05 16.15 -5.87
CA VAL A 132 -12.63 16.05 -5.46
C VAL A 132 -12.24 17.03 -4.36
N VAL A 133 -13.07 18.02 -4.06
CA VAL A 133 -12.89 18.94 -2.92
C VAL A 133 -13.45 18.33 -1.62
N GLY A 134 -14.35 17.35 -1.73
CA GLY A 134 -15.01 16.70 -0.60
C GLY A 134 -14.10 15.73 0.17
N ALA A 135 -14.65 15.17 1.26
CA ALA A 135 -13.94 14.22 2.13
C ALA A 135 -13.85 12.79 1.54
N THR A 136 -14.78 12.41 0.65
CA THR A 136 -14.77 11.07 0.05
C THR A 136 -13.66 10.94 -0.97
N PRO A 137 -12.74 9.95 -0.84
CA PRO A 137 -11.67 9.74 -1.80
C PRO A 137 -12.23 9.40 -3.20
N ILE A 138 -11.84 10.18 -4.20
CA ILE A 138 -12.28 10.00 -5.60
C ILE A 138 -11.17 9.32 -6.40
N GLU A 139 -11.48 8.18 -7.00
CA GLU A 139 -10.65 7.49 -7.98
C GLU A 139 -11.29 7.64 -9.36
N VAL A 140 -10.57 8.17 -10.33
CA VAL A 140 -11.01 8.24 -11.72
C VAL A 140 -10.56 7.01 -12.46
N VAL A 141 -11.48 6.32 -13.14
CA VAL A 141 -11.20 5.13 -13.95
C VAL A 141 -11.46 5.45 -15.41
N VAL A 142 -10.48 5.18 -16.28
CA VAL A 142 -10.59 5.42 -17.72
C VAL A 142 -10.41 4.11 -18.47
N PRO A 143 -11.45 3.56 -19.09
CA PRO A 143 -11.32 2.42 -19.98
C PRO A 143 -10.55 2.84 -21.24
N LEU A 144 -9.37 2.26 -21.46
CA LEU A 144 -8.52 2.60 -22.61
C LEU A 144 -8.97 1.86 -23.87
N VAL A 145 -9.43 2.63 -24.84
CA VAL A 145 -9.90 2.13 -26.15
C VAL A 145 -9.37 3.00 -27.28
N THR A 146 -9.54 2.53 -28.53
CA THR A 146 -9.08 3.28 -29.72
C THR A 146 -9.68 4.69 -29.82
N TRP A 147 -10.89 4.90 -29.31
CA TRP A 147 -11.57 6.19 -29.38
C TRP A 147 -11.01 7.26 -28.47
N ASN A 148 -10.43 6.88 -27.32
CA ASN A 148 -9.93 7.84 -26.33
C ASN A 148 -8.41 7.79 -26.11
N GLN A 149 -7.68 7.03 -26.92
CA GLN A 149 -6.24 6.92 -26.79
C GLN A 149 -5.51 8.28 -26.85
N ASP A 150 -6.02 9.21 -27.64
CA ASP A 150 -5.45 10.55 -27.81
C ASP A 150 -6.02 11.57 -26.80
N ASP A 151 -7.04 11.17 -26.02
CA ASP A 151 -7.63 11.99 -24.94
C ASP A 151 -6.95 11.75 -23.59
N LEU A 152 -6.11 10.73 -23.47
CA LEU A 152 -5.63 10.29 -22.16
C LEU A 152 -4.67 11.30 -21.53
N VAL A 153 -3.73 11.87 -22.28
CA VAL A 153 -2.85 12.93 -21.80
C VAL A 153 -3.62 14.21 -21.49
N PRO A 154 -4.47 14.74 -22.38
CA PRO A 154 -5.35 15.88 -22.07
C PRO A 154 -6.21 15.66 -20.83
N LEU A 155 -6.70 14.43 -20.60
CA LEU A 155 -7.46 14.10 -19.40
C LEU A 155 -6.58 14.20 -18.13
N VAL A 156 -5.36 13.72 -18.19
CA VAL A 156 -4.39 13.84 -17.09
C VAL A 156 -4.15 15.31 -16.75
N GLU A 157 -3.94 16.15 -17.75
CA GLU A 157 -3.72 17.59 -17.58
C GLU A 157 -4.94 18.26 -16.94
N TRP A 158 -6.12 17.92 -17.40
CA TRP A 158 -7.39 18.44 -16.86
C TRP A 158 -7.58 17.99 -15.39
N LEU A 159 -7.36 16.71 -15.09
CA LEU A 159 -7.47 16.18 -13.72
C LEU A 159 -6.46 16.83 -12.77
N ALA A 160 -5.26 17.12 -13.25
CA ALA A 160 -4.22 17.78 -12.46
C ALA A 160 -4.55 19.25 -12.14
N ALA A 161 -5.38 19.89 -12.96
CA ALA A 161 -5.84 21.26 -12.76
C ALA A 161 -7.05 21.38 -11.83
N LEU A 162 -7.64 20.28 -11.37
CA LEU A 162 -8.77 20.30 -10.44
C LEU A 162 -8.40 20.91 -9.09
N PRO A 163 -9.31 21.65 -8.43
CA PRO A 163 -9.02 22.38 -7.19
C PRO A 163 -8.83 21.49 -5.96
N GLY A 164 -9.19 20.21 -6.07
CA GLY A 164 -9.12 19.25 -4.97
C GLY A 164 -8.10 18.13 -5.21
N ARG A 165 -8.13 17.12 -4.33
CA ARG A 165 -7.23 15.96 -4.41
C ARG A 165 -7.91 14.76 -5.02
N LEU A 166 -7.40 14.30 -6.14
CA LEU A 166 -7.76 13.00 -6.68
C LEU A 166 -7.01 11.89 -5.94
N ALA A 167 -7.73 10.85 -5.51
CA ALA A 167 -7.10 9.72 -4.86
C ALA A 167 -6.22 8.92 -5.83
N ARG A 168 -6.71 8.72 -7.07
CA ARG A 168 -5.97 7.99 -8.11
C ARG A 168 -6.62 8.16 -9.48
N LEU A 169 -5.81 8.15 -10.53
CA LEU A 169 -6.22 7.86 -11.91
C LEU A 169 -5.90 6.39 -12.22
N ALA A 170 -6.90 5.59 -12.56
CA ALA A 170 -6.76 4.20 -12.99
C ALA A 170 -7.02 4.09 -14.49
N ILE A 171 -6.00 3.72 -15.26
CA ILE A 171 -6.13 3.44 -16.69
C ILE A 171 -6.51 1.96 -16.82
N ALA A 172 -7.75 1.67 -17.19
CA ALA A 172 -8.27 0.32 -17.30
C ALA A 172 -8.08 -0.20 -18.74
N VAL A 173 -7.19 -1.17 -18.91
CA VAL A 173 -7.00 -1.85 -20.21
C VAL A 173 -7.96 -3.04 -20.27
N PRO A 174 -8.92 -3.07 -21.23
CA PRO A 174 -9.87 -4.17 -21.34
C PRO A 174 -9.21 -5.45 -21.86
N ALA A 175 -9.54 -6.60 -21.25
CA ALA A 175 -9.09 -7.91 -21.70
C ALA A 175 -9.91 -8.38 -22.92
N VAL A 176 -9.25 -8.99 -23.91
CA VAL A 176 -9.93 -9.50 -25.13
C VAL A 176 -11.03 -10.49 -24.77
N GLY A 177 -10.78 -11.39 -23.81
CA GLY A 177 -11.75 -12.40 -23.37
C GLY A 177 -12.98 -11.84 -22.64
N GLN A 178 -12.93 -10.58 -22.19
CA GLN A 178 -14.04 -9.90 -21.51
C GLN A 178 -14.88 -9.04 -22.45
N VAL A 179 -14.45 -8.89 -23.71
CA VAL A 179 -15.08 -8.01 -24.71
C VAL A 179 -15.68 -8.86 -25.82
N PRO A 180 -16.97 -8.68 -26.15
CA PRO A 180 -17.59 -9.40 -27.27
C PRO A 180 -16.86 -9.17 -28.60
N SER A 181 -16.77 -10.19 -29.44
CA SER A 181 -16.03 -10.17 -30.70
C SER A 181 -16.28 -8.95 -31.60
N PRO A 182 -17.52 -8.47 -31.78
CA PRO A 182 -17.77 -7.28 -32.60
C PRO A 182 -17.10 -6.00 -32.09
N ALA A 183 -16.84 -5.92 -30.80
CA ALA A 183 -16.22 -4.75 -30.15
C ALA A 183 -14.68 -4.86 -30.07
N HIS A 184 -14.06 -5.98 -30.46
CA HIS A 184 -12.60 -6.14 -30.43
C HIS A 184 -11.86 -5.07 -31.28
N ARG A 185 -12.50 -4.46 -32.27
CA ARG A 185 -11.96 -3.35 -33.05
C ARG A 185 -11.68 -2.09 -32.20
N LEU A 186 -12.29 -2.00 -31.02
CA LEU A 186 -12.10 -0.88 -30.09
C LEU A 186 -10.93 -1.10 -29.15
N LEU A 187 -10.38 -2.31 -29.08
CA LEU A 187 -9.24 -2.62 -28.24
C LEU A 187 -7.94 -2.20 -28.92
N LEU A 188 -6.99 -1.68 -28.15
CA LEU A 188 -5.66 -1.40 -28.62
C LEU A 188 -4.82 -2.68 -28.60
N VAL A 189 -3.97 -2.83 -29.61
CA VAL A 189 -2.89 -3.83 -29.54
C VAL A 189 -1.91 -3.43 -28.43
N GLN A 190 -1.33 -4.42 -27.76
CA GLN A 190 -0.49 -4.21 -26.58
C GLN A 190 0.64 -3.18 -26.77
N PRO A 191 1.41 -3.15 -27.88
CA PRO A 191 2.44 -2.12 -28.08
C PRO A 191 1.85 -0.71 -28.14
N ARG A 192 0.69 -0.53 -28.77
CA ARG A 192 0.03 0.78 -28.79
C ARG A 192 -0.51 1.17 -27.43
N ALA A 193 -1.13 0.22 -26.71
CA ALA A 193 -1.58 0.44 -25.35
C ALA A 193 -0.42 0.82 -24.42
N ALA A 194 0.73 0.15 -24.53
CA ALA A 194 1.94 0.46 -23.76
C ALA A 194 2.42 1.89 -24.03
N ALA A 195 2.50 2.32 -25.27
CA ALA A 195 2.92 3.68 -25.64
C ALA A 195 1.97 4.75 -25.09
N VAL A 196 0.66 4.54 -25.21
CA VAL A 196 -0.37 5.47 -24.69
C VAL A 196 -0.31 5.57 -23.17
N VAL A 197 -0.21 4.43 -22.50
CA VAL A 197 -0.09 4.37 -21.03
C VAL A 197 1.21 5.04 -20.56
N ALA A 198 2.34 4.82 -21.25
CA ALA A 198 3.61 5.45 -20.92
C ALA A 198 3.52 6.98 -21.00
N ALA A 199 2.90 7.52 -22.05
CA ALA A 199 2.69 8.97 -22.19
C ALA A 199 1.82 9.53 -21.06
N ALA A 200 0.70 8.85 -20.73
CA ALA A 200 -0.21 9.27 -19.68
C ALA A 200 0.42 9.19 -18.28
N LEU A 201 1.13 8.11 -17.96
CA LEU A 201 1.85 7.98 -16.68
C LEU A 201 2.97 9.02 -16.56
N THR A 202 3.62 9.37 -17.69
CA THR A 202 4.63 10.42 -17.73
C THR A 202 4.02 11.78 -17.40
N ALA A 203 2.91 12.13 -18.03
CA ALA A 203 2.18 13.37 -17.76
C ALA A 203 1.66 13.41 -16.31
N ALA A 204 1.09 12.30 -15.83
CA ALA A 204 0.61 12.18 -14.46
C ALA A 204 1.74 12.35 -13.44
N HIS A 205 2.89 11.75 -13.70
CA HIS A 205 4.07 11.91 -12.84
C HIS A 205 4.55 13.34 -12.79
N ALA A 206 4.67 14.01 -13.95
CA ALA A 206 5.06 15.42 -14.03
C ALA A 206 4.06 16.33 -13.29
N ALA A 207 2.77 16.02 -13.38
CA ALA A 207 1.71 16.74 -12.70
C ALA A 207 1.50 16.31 -11.22
N ARG A 208 2.30 15.38 -10.69
CA ARG A 208 2.16 14.79 -9.35
C ARG A 208 0.77 14.17 -9.09
N LEU A 209 0.11 13.72 -10.15
CA LEU A 209 -1.17 13.04 -10.07
C LEU A 209 -0.95 11.54 -9.84
N PRO A 210 -1.51 10.93 -8.77
CA PRO A 210 -1.43 9.49 -8.56
C PRO A 210 -2.09 8.73 -9.71
N ALA A 211 -1.33 7.93 -10.44
CA ALA A 211 -1.84 7.18 -11.58
C ALA A 211 -1.31 5.74 -11.61
N GLY A 212 -2.06 4.84 -12.23
CA GLY A 212 -1.66 3.44 -12.38
C GLY A 212 -2.54 2.70 -13.37
N LEU A 213 -2.22 1.41 -13.58
CA LEU A 213 -2.90 0.53 -14.51
C LEU A 213 -3.90 -0.37 -13.79
N ASP A 214 -5.09 -0.52 -14.37
CA ASP A 214 -6.11 -1.49 -14.01
C ASP A 214 -6.44 -2.40 -15.21
N GLY A 215 -7.24 -3.44 -14.98
CA GLY A 215 -7.68 -4.36 -16.06
C GLY A 215 -6.57 -5.28 -16.55
N GLU A 216 -6.50 -5.49 -17.86
CA GLU A 216 -5.49 -6.36 -18.48
C GLU A 216 -4.09 -5.78 -18.28
N PRO A 217 -3.13 -6.59 -17.79
CA PRO A 217 -1.77 -6.13 -17.66
C PRO A 217 -1.11 -5.90 -19.01
N LEU A 218 -0.20 -4.93 -19.05
CA LEU A 218 0.70 -4.78 -20.20
C LEU A 218 1.83 -5.79 -20.08
N TRP A 219 2.11 -6.50 -21.17
CA TRP A 219 3.23 -7.43 -21.21
C TRP A 219 4.55 -6.66 -21.40
N PRO A 220 5.62 -7.06 -20.70
CA PRO A 220 6.94 -6.43 -20.86
C PRO A 220 7.46 -6.42 -22.28
N CYS A 221 7.11 -7.42 -23.08
CA CYS A 221 7.48 -7.55 -24.49
C CYS A 221 6.71 -6.61 -25.43
N ALA A 222 5.68 -5.94 -24.94
CA ALA A 222 4.88 -4.97 -25.70
C ALA A 222 5.42 -3.53 -25.61
N ASP A 223 6.39 -3.29 -24.74
CA ASP A 223 6.96 -1.97 -24.48
C ASP A 223 8.43 -1.93 -24.92
N ASP A 224 8.84 -0.85 -25.53
CA ASP A 224 10.19 -0.60 -26.04
C ASP A 224 11.16 0.05 -25.03
N GLY A 225 10.70 0.27 -23.81
CA GLY A 225 11.44 0.93 -22.74
C GLY A 225 10.78 2.19 -22.18
N ALA A 226 9.71 2.65 -22.79
CA ALA A 226 9.00 3.85 -22.34
C ALA A 226 8.40 3.72 -20.93
N LEU A 227 8.06 2.49 -20.52
CA LEU A 227 7.53 2.16 -19.20
C LEU A 227 8.60 1.72 -18.18
N ASP A 228 9.88 1.69 -18.52
CA ASP A 228 10.92 1.16 -17.63
C ASP A 228 11.00 1.89 -16.28
N ARG A 229 10.79 3.20 -16.27
CA ARG A 229 10.70 3.99 -15.05
C ARG A 229 9.42 3.71 -14.22
N PHE A 230 8.44 3.04 -14.82
CA PHE A 230 7.20 2.59 -14.19
C PHE A 230 7.17 1.05 -14.09
N ALA A 231 8.30 0.43 -13.80
CA ALA A 231 8.49 -1.03 -13.81
C ALA A 231 7.45 -1.80 -12.95
N THR A 232 6.83 -1.13 -11.95
CA THR A 232 5.71 -1.68 -11.18
C THR A 232 4.51 -2.06 -12.03
N VAL A 233 4.27 -1.38 -13.16
CA VAL A 233 3.21 -1.74 -14.10
C VAL A 233 3.37 -3.18 -14.56
N PHE A 234 4.62 -3.61 -14.84
CA PHE A 234 4.93 -4.98 -15.24
C PHE A 234 4.90 -5.96 -14.06
N HIS A 235 5.44 -5.56 -12.89
CA HIS A 235 5.44 -6.39 -11.70
C HIS A 235 4.02 -6.71 -11.23
N ASP A 236 3.16 -5.71 -11.12
CA ASP A 236 1.77 -5.88 -10.70
C ASP A 236 0.99 -6.66 -11.76
N GLY A 237 1.28 -6.43 -13.03
CA GLY A 237 0.72 -7.16 -14.14
C GLY A 237 1.07 -8.65 -14.09
N LEU A 238 2.33 -8.99 -13.96
CA LEU A 238 2.79 -10.37 -13.91
C LEU A 238 2.25 -11.11 -12.67
N ARG A 239 2.16 -10.43 -11.50
CA ARG A 239 1.53 -11.00 -10.29
C ARG A 239 0.05 -11.30 -10.51
N ARG A 240 -0.71 -10.39 -11.13
CA ARG A 240 -2.13 -10.62 -11.45
C ARG A 240 -2.30 -11.80 -12.38
N LEU A 241 -1.46 -11.90 -13.42
CA LEU A 241 -1.47 -13.03 -14.36
C LEU A 241 -1.15 -14.36 -13.67
N ALA A 242 -0.19 -14.38 -12.74
CA ALA A 242 0.15 -15.56 -11.96
C ALA A 242 -0.98 -16.01 -11.01
N ALA A 243 -1.84 -15.08 -10.59
CA ALA A 243 -3.01 -15.39 -9.76
C ALA A 243 -4.18 -16.00 -10.55
N GLU A 244 -4.10 -16.04 -11.89
CA GLU A 244 -5.11 -16.63 -12.78
C GLU A 244 -4.53 -17.85 -13.54
N PRO A 245 -4.20 -18.97 -12.86
CA PRO A 245 -3.51 -20.10 -13.47
C PRO A 245 -4.37 -20.83 -14.53
N ASP A 246 -5.69 -20.75 -14.42
CA ASP A 246 -6.62 -21.44 -15.33
C ASP A 246 -6.88 -20.64 -16.62
N ARG A 247 -6.37 -19.42 -16.74
CA ARG A 247 -6.52 -18.59 -17.94
C ARG A 247 -5.58 -19.11 -19.04
N PRO A 248 -6.09 -19.49 -20.23
CA PRO A 248 -5.27 -20.02 -21.32
C PRO A 248 -4.17 -19.06 -21.74
N ARG A 249 -2.93 -19.55 -21.87
CA ARG A 249 -1.73 -18.78 -22.21
C ARG A 249 -0.99 -19.37 -23.40
N VAL A 250 -0.31 -18.50 -24.15
CA VAL A 250 0.48 -18.87 -25.32
C VAL A 250 1.88 -18.27 -25.20
N ARG A 251 2.89 -19.07 -25.51
CA ARG A 251 4.26 -18.59 -25.69
C ARG A 251 4.54 -18.42 -27.17
N ILE A 252 5.03 -17.25 -27.55
CA ILE A 252 5.42 -16.91 -28.92
C ILE A 252 6.93 -17.14 -29.13
N ALA A 253 7.40 -17.11 -30.37
CA ALA A 253 8.80 -17.34 -30.69
C ALA A 253 9.76 -16.41 -29.91
N ALA A 254 9.40 -15.15 -29.71
CA ALA A 254 10.18 -14.18 -28.92
C ALA A 254 10.39 -14.61 -27.47
N CYS A 255 9.52 -15.44 -26.88
CA CYS A 255 9.67 -15.92 -25.52
C CYS A 255 10.92 -16.79 -25.32
N GLY A 256 11.41 -17.45 -26.35
CA GLY A 256 12.61 -18.30 -26.28
C GLY A 256 13.89 -17.53 -25.98
N ALA A 257 13.97 -16.25 -26.35
CA ALA A 257 15.11 -15.37 -26.08
C ALA A 257 14.80 -14.31 -24.97
N CYS A 258 13.63 -14.38 -24.36
CA CYS A 258 13.15 -13.35 -23.44
C CYS A 258 13.73 -13.55 -22.03
N ALA A 259 14.39 -12.53 -21.49
CA ALA A 259 15.03 -12.58 -20.17
C ALA A 259 14.05 -12.68 -18.99
N VAL A 260 12.75 -12.45 -19.22
CA VAL A 260 11.69 -12.58 -18.21
C VAL A 260 10.77 -13.78 -18.45
N ALA A 261 11.15 -14.69 -19.33
CA ALA A 261 10.34 -15.84 -19.70
C ALA A 261 9.92 -16.70 -18.49
N ASP A 262 10.82 -16.88 -17.51
CA ASP A 262 10.54 -17.68 -16.30
C ASP A 262 9.54 -17.00 -15.34
N ALA A 263 9.48 -15.68 -15.34
CA ALA A 263 8.57 -14.90 -14.51
C ALA A 263 7.24 -14.57 -15.22
N CYS A 264 7.20 -14.70 -16.56
CA CYS A 264 6.03 -14.37 -17.38
C CYS A 264 5.25 -15.64 -17.72
N PRO A 265 3.95 -15.73 -17.43
CA PRO A 265 3.14 -16.90 -17.76
C PRO A 265 2.86 -17.04 -19.26
N GLY A 266 3.23 -16.08 -20.09
CA GLY A 266 2.91 -16.01 -21.52
C GLY A 266 1.76 -15.04 -21.80
N LEU A 267 1.44 -14.89 -23.10
CA LEU A 267 0.36 -14.03 -23.56
C LEU A 267 -1.00 -14.69 -23.30
N ASP A 268 -2.02 -13.87 -23.10
CA ASP A 268 -3.40 -14.34 -23.12
C ASP A 268 -3.74 -14.99 -24.48
N ALA A 269 -4.33 -16.19 -24.45
CA ALA A 269 -4.62 -16.93 -25.68
C ALA A 269 -5.67 -16.22 -26.55
N ALA A 270 -6.67 -15.57 -25.95
CA ALA A 270 -7.67 -14.80 -26.68
C ALA A 270 -7.05 -13.56 -27.34
N TYR A 271 -6.12 -12.89 -26.65
CA TYR A 271 -5.35 -11.80 -27.27
C TYR A 271 -4.54 -12.29 -28.47
N HIS A 272 -3.76 -13.37 -28.30
CA HIS A 272 -2.94 -13.92 -29.37
C HIS A 272 -3.77 -14.38 -30.56
N ALA A 273 -4.89 -15.04 -30.33
CA ALA A 273 -5.82 -15.44 -31.39
C ALA A 273 -6.38 -14.25 -32.18
N ARG A 274 -6.56 -13.12 -31.53
CA ARG A 274 -7.14 -11.91 -32.14
C ARG A 274 -6.11 -11.02 -32.84
N PHE A 275 -4.96 -10.80 -32.21
CA PHE A 275 -3.97 -9.79 -32.61
C PHE A 275 -2.61 -10.39 -33.02
N GLY A 276 -2.40 -11.66 -32.79
CA GLY A 276 -1.10 -12.31 -33.04
C GLY A 276 -0.01 -11.82 -32.11
N ALA A 277 1.24 -11.83 -32.62
CA ALA A 277 2.45 -11.45 -31.90
C ALA A 277 3.10 -10.16 -32.47
N THR A 278 2.44 -9.44 -33.36
CA THR A 278 3.02 -8.26 -34.03
C THR A 278 3.40 -7.18 -33.02
N GLY A 279 4.66 -6.71 -33.13
CA GLY A 279 5.22 -5.69 -32.24
C GLY A 279 5.61 -6.16 -30.84
N LEU A 280 5.51 -7.47 -30.57
CA LEU A 280 5.99 -8.07 -29.33
C LEU A 280 7.41 -8.58 -29.49
N THR A 281 8.33 -8.12 -28.65
CA THR A 281 9.77 -8.43 -28.75
C THR A 281 10.29 -9.05 -27.47
N ALA A 282 11.35 -9.88 -27.56
CA ALA A 282 12.01 -10.45 -26.39
C ALA A 282 12.59 -9.32 -25.51
N VAL A 283 12.35 -9.38 -24.21
CA VAL A 283 12.95 -8.43 -23.25
C VAL A 283 14.43 -8.76 -23.08
N PRO A 284 15.35 -7.82 -23.36
CA PRO A 284 16.78 -8.05 -23.20
C PRO A 284 17.20 -8.24 -21.74
N LYS A 285 18.30 -8.98 -21.48
CA LYS A 285 18.83 -9.20 -20.13
C LYS A 285 19.14 -7.89 -19.37
N ALA A 286 19.71 -6.90 -20.05
CA ALA A 286 20.03 -5.61 -19.45
C ALA A 286 18.79 -4.90 -18.93
N ARG A 287 17.69 -4.91 -19.70
CA ARG A 287 16.41 -4.32 -19.33
C ARG A 287 15.74 -5.09 -18.18
N ALA A 288 15.71 -6.41 -18.25
CA ALA A 288 15.19 -7.25 -17.16
C ALA A 288 15.98 -7.07 -15.85
N ALA A 289 17.29 -6.91 -15.94
CA ALA A 289 18.15 -6.63 -14.80
C ALA A 289 17.84 -5.27 -14.16
N ALA A 290 17.54 -4.24 -14.97
CA ALA A 290 17.10 -2.93 -14.46
C ALA A 290 15.77 -3.01 -13.69
N TRP A 291 14.84 -3.86 -14.13
CA TRP A 291 13.58 -4.10 -13.44
C TRP A 291 13.74 -5.03 -12.22
N ARG A 292 14.82 -5.80 -12.14
CA ARG A 292 15.06 -6.82 -11.10
C ARG A 292 13.84 -7.73 -10.88
N LEU A 293 13.22 -8.17 -11.99
CA LEU A 293 12.15 -9.17 -11.96
C LEU A 293 12.72 -10.47 -11.39
N ARG A 294 12.29 -10.86 -10.20
CA ARG A 294 12.61 -12.19 -9.66
C ARG A 294 11.66 -13.23 -10.25
N PRO A 295 12.12 -14.44 -10.59
CA PRO A 295 11.22 -15.53 -10.96
C PRO A 295 10.22 -15.75 -9.83
N THR A 296 8.94 -15.77 -10.15
CA THR A 296 7.89 -16.22 -9.23
C THR A 296 8.01 -17.72 -9.10
N ARG A 297 8.85 -18.22 -8.19
CA ARG A 297 8.76 -19.61 -7.77
C ARG A 297 7.44 -19.78 -7.04
N GLY A 298 6.56 -20.54 -7.68
CA GLY A 298 5.32 -21.12 -7.16
C GLY A 298 4.61 -20.33 -6.06
N GLY A 299 3.46 -19.78 -6.35
CA GLY A 299 2.31 -19.37 -5.52
C GLY A 299 2.45 -19.20 -4.01
N GLY A 300 3.59 -18.78 -3.51
CA GLY A 300 3.78 -18.35 -2.14
C GLY A 300 3.53 -16.85 -2.07
N GLU A 301 2.56 -16.43 -1.28
CA GLU A 301 2.51 -15.08 -0.75
C GLU A 301 3.93 -14.69 -0.38
N VAL A 302 4.37 -13.48 -0.74
CA VAL A 302 5.55 -12.89 -0.14
C VAL A 302 5.17 -12.72 1.32
N GLU A 303 5.42 -13.77 2.10
CA GLU A 303 5.50 -13.65 3.53
C GLU A 303 6.56 -12.57 3.76
N TYR A 304 6.12 -11.40 4.20
CA TYR A 304 7.04 -10.36 4.64
C TYR A 304 7.96 -11.06 5.62
N ALA A 305 9.22 -11.16 5.23
CA ALA A 305 10.22 -11.78 6.09
C ALA A 305 10.10 -11.12 7.45
N GLN A 306 9.72 -11.92 8.40
CA GLN A 306 9.37 -11.55 9.76
C GLN A 306 10.61 -11.15 10.57
N ILE A 307 11.66 -10.74 9.85
CA ILE A 307 12.95 -10.38 10.42
C ILE A 307 13.07 -8.88 10.25
N SER A 308 13.06 -8.16 11.38
CA SER A 308 13.53 -6.79 11.39
C SER A 308 14.93 -6.77 10.73
N PRO A 309 15.18 -5.91 9.72
CA PRO A 309 16.51 -5.80 9.13
C PRO A 309 17.58 -5.31 10.12
N PHE A 310 17.16 -5.01 11.36
CA PHE A 310 18.01 -4.52 12.43
C PHE A 310 18.48 -5.70 13.28
N ALA A 311 19.60 -6.30 12.90
CA ALA A 311 20.36 -7.14 13.81
C ALA A 311 21.48 -6.29 14.44
N ASN A 312 21.58 -6.28 15.76
CA ASN A 312 22.78 -5.78 16.42
C ASN A 312 23.85 -6.87 16.35
N LEU A 313 24.56 -6.94 15.23
CA LEU A 313 25.57 -7.96 14.98
C LEU A 313 26.75 -7.87 15.97
N ALA A 314 27.03 -6.70 16.53
CA ALA A 314 28.10 -6.50 17.49
C ALA A 314 27.83 -7.20 18.84
N ALA A 315 26.56 -7.41 19.20
CA ALA A 315 26.15 -8.03 20.45
C ALA A 315 25.60 -9.46 20.29
N GLY A 316 25.50 -10.00 19.07
CA GLY A 316 24.87 -11.30 18.82
C GLY A 316 23.36 -11.35 19.12
N ARG A 317 22.72 -10.18 19.29
CA ARG A 317 21.36 -10.06 19.75
C ARG A 317 20.49 -9.45 18.66
N GLY A 318 19.36 -10.08 18.36
CA GLY A 318 18.43 -9.64 17.31
C GLY A 318 16.97 -9.63 17.77
N ARG A 319 16.11 -8.97 17.00
CA ARG A 319 14.66 -9.01 17.20
C ARG A 319 14.07 -10.13 16.35
N GLY A 320 13.22 -10.97 16.96
CA GLY A 320 12.32 -11.86 16.25
C GLY A 320 10.92 -11.24 16.17
N LEU A 321 10.12 -11.61 15.17
CA LEU A 321 8.74 -11.16 15.04
C LEU A 321 7.84 -12.36 14.73
N VAL A 322 6.74 -12.49 15.46
CA VAL A 322 5.67 -13.45 15.21
C VAL A 322 4.37 -12.70 14.97
N ARG A 323 3.60 -13.13 13.95
CA ARG A 323 2.26 -12.61 13.67
C ARG A 323 1.23 -13.60 14.15
N VAL A 324 0.36 -13.16 15.06
CA VAL A 324 -0.60 -14.05 15.73
C VAL A 324 -1.98 -14.07 15.05
N ASN A 325 -2.31 -13.02 14.31
CA ASN A 325 -3.57 -12.91 13.57
C ASN A 325 -3.46 -11.91 12.41
N GLY A 326 -4.50 -11.83 11.57
CA GLY A 326 -4.64 -10.79 10.54
C GLY A 326 -5.76 -9.80 10.85
N HIS A 327 -6.78 -10.16 11.62
CA HIS A 327 -7.91 -9.27 11.87
C HIS A 327 -7.56 -8.10 12.81
N CYS A 328 -8.27 -6.98 12.62
CA CYS A 328 -8.12 -5.77 13.39
C CYS A 328 -9.46 -5.02 13.39
N GLN A 329 -9.82 -4.37 14.50
CA GLN A 329 -11.00 -3.52 14.57
C GLN A 329 -10.81 -2.19 13.85
N MET A 330 -9.57 -1.76 13.59
CA MET A 330 -9.23 -0.59 12.77
C MET A 330 -9.08 -0.96 11.29
N ALA A 331 -9.18 0.07 10.43
CA ALA A 331 -9.07 -0.07 8.98
C ALA A 331 -8.16 1.01 8.35
N CYS A 332 -7.02 1.30 9.00
CA CYS A 332 -6.09 2.34 8.58
C CYS A 332 -5.74 2.25 7.09
N ALA A 333 -5.77 3.39 6.38
CA ALA A 333 -5.57 3.42 4.92
C ALA A 333 -4.17 2.96 4.48
N PHE A 334 -3.16 3.09 5.35
CA PHE A 334 -1.78 2.66 5.11
C PHE A 334 -1.49 1.22 5.59
N CYS A 335 -2.49 0.49 6.10
CA CYS A 335 -2.29 -0.85 6.62
C CYS A 335 -2.10 -1.86 5.49
N PHE A 336 -0.96 -2.57 5.49
CA PHE A 336 -0.64 -3.62 4.52
C PHE A 336 -0.96 -5.04 5.04
N VAL A 337 -1.51 -5.17 6.26
CA VAL A 337 -1.88 -6.48 6.83
C VAL A 337 -3.14 -7.00 6.16
N ASP A 338 -3.13 -8.25 5.73
CA ASP A 338 -4.31 -8.94 5.22
C ASP A 338 -5.27 -9.26 6.39
N ARG A 339 -6.28 -8.43 6.54
CA ARG A 339 -7.28 -8.54 7.62
C ARG A 339 -8.25 -9.71 7.46
N GLY A 340 -8.20 -10.41 6.34
CA GLY A 340 -9.00 -11.61 6.10
C GLY A 340 -8.45 -12.88 6.78
N LYS A 341 -7.23 -12.81 7.34
CA LYS A 341 -6.65 -13.94 8.09
C LYS A 341 -7.16 -13.93 9.53
N GLY A 342 -7.65 -15.09 9.99
CA GLY A 342 -8.07 -15.30 11.38
C GLY A 342 -6.90 -15.43 12.35
N ASP A 343 -7.23 -15.85 13.58
CA ASP A 343 -6.24 -16.18 14.60
C ASP A 343 -5.46 -17.43 14.21
N LEU A 344 -4.14 -17.42 14.43
CA LEU A 344 -3.33 -18.63 14.33
C LEU A 344 -3.51 -19.48 15.59
N PRO A 345 -3.52 -20.81 15.48
CA PRO A 345 -3.55 -21.68 16.66
C PRO A 345 -2.35 -21.44 17.58
N LEU A 346 -2.58 -21.43 18.90
CA LEU A 346 -1.53 -21.23 19.90
C LEU A 346 -0.33 -22.17 19.68
N ALA A 347 -0.56 -23.44 19.33
CA ALA A 347 0.52 -24.39 19.07
C ALA A 347 1.40 -23.99 17.87
N THR A 348 0.82 -23.39 16.83
CA THR A 348 1.58 -22.88 15.68
C THR A 348 2.43 -21.69 16.09
N ILE A 349 1.87 -20.76 16.86
CA ILE A 349 2.57 -19.58 17.35
C ILE A 349 3.72 -19.97 18.28
N ALA A 350 3.47 -20.92 19.19
CA ALA A 350 4.48 -21.45 20.11
C ALA A 350 5.67 -22.07 19.35
N ALA A 351 5.41 -22.88 18.32
CA ALA A 351 6.47 -23.47 17.51
C ALA A 351 7.30 -22.39 16.75
N GLU A 352 6.68 -21.30 16.27
CA GLU A 352 7.42 -20.18 15.66
C GLU A 352 8.27 -19.45 16.71
N ILE A 353 7.75 -19.23 17.92
CA ILE A 353 8.49 -18.59 19.03
C ILE A 353 9.71 -19.45 19.38
N ASP A 354 9.56 -20.77 19.52
CA ASP A 354 10.66 -21.69 19.83
C ASP A 354 11.73 -21.70 18.73
N ALA A 355 11.30 -21.66 17.46
CA ALA A 355 12.23 -21.56 16.33
C ALA A 355 13.03 -20.24 16.35
N ILE A 356 12.39 -19.12 16.73
CA ILE A 356 13.06 -17.82 16.89
C ILE A 356 14.01 -17.85 18.07
N ALA A 357 13.64 -18.43 19.22
CA ALA A 357 14.47 -18.55 20.41
C ALA A 357 15.77 -19.31 20.11
N GLY A 358 15.72 -20.34 19.27
CA GLY A 358 16.92 -21.09 18.82
C GLY A 358 17.93 -20.27 18.02
N THR A 359 17.65 -19.01 17.66
CA THR A 359 18.50 -18.16 16.83
C THR A 359 19.30 -17.09 17.58
N GLN A 360 19.51 -17.23 18.87
CA GLN A 360 20.23 -16.28 19.75
C GLN A 360 19.60 -14.87 19.80
N ARG A 361 18.29 -14.76 19.67
CA ARG A 361 17.54 -13.51 19.81
C ARG A 361 17.00 -13.38 21.22
N ASP A 362 17.08 -12.20 21.79
CA ASP A 362 16.61 -11.88 23.14
C ASP A 362 15.39 -10.96 23.18
N HIS A 363 14.92 -10.52 22.01
CA HIS A 363 13.78 -9.64 21.85
C HIS A 363 12.76 -10.26 20.88
N LEU A 364 11.58 -10.56 21.37
CA LEU A 364 10.45 -11.02 20.55
C LEU A 364 9.42 -9.91 20.39
N VAL A 365 8.97 -9.70 19.17
CA VAL A 365 7.86 -8.81 18.82
C VAL A 365 6.66 -9.67 18.45
N VAL A 366 5.56 -9.49 19.17
CA VAL A 366 4.25 -10.08 18.85
C VAL A 366 3.42 -9.06 18.11
N SER A 367 3.06 -9.35 16.87
CA SER A 367 2.35 -8.46 15.96
C SER A 367 1.19 -9.22 15.27
N GLY A 368 0.50 -8.54 14.35
CA GLY A 368 -0.60 -9.14 13.59
C GLY A 368 -1.41 -8.08 12.87
N GLY A 369 -2.70 -8.29 12.77
CA GLY A 369 -3.66 -7.21 12.57
C GLY A 369 -3.74 -6.38 13.84
N GLU A 370 -4.41 -6.94 14.86
CA GLU A 370 -4.38 -6.43 16.24
C GLU A 370 -4.19 -7.60 17.20
N PRO A 371 -2.98 -7.77 17.77
CA PRO A 371 -2.69 -8.92 18.64
C PRO A 371 -3.57 -9.00 19.88
N THR A 372 -3.99 -7.86 20.43
CA THR A 372 -4.86 -7.85 21.63
C THR A 372 -6.25 -8.45 21.39
N LEU A 373 -6.63 -8.67 20.15
CA LEU A 373 -7.86 -9.39 19.81
C LEU A 373 -7.70 -10.93 19.86
N HIS A 374 -6.44 -11.42 19.84
CA HIS A 374 -6.19 -12.84 19.96
C HIS A 374 -6.57 -13.35 21.36
N PRO A 375 -7.42 -14.38 21.48
CA PRO A 375 -7.90 -14.85 22.79
C PRO A 375 -6.77 -15.35 23.68
N ASP A 376 -5.77 -15.99 23.09
CA ASP A 376 -4.65 -16.60 23.82
C ASP A 376 -3.44 -15.67 23.98
N LEU A 377 -3.56 -14.34 23.75
CA LEU A 377 -2.41 -13.44 23.82
C LEU A 377 -1.63 -13.56 25.15
N PRO A 378 -2.26 -13.64 26.35
CA PRO A 378 -1.50 -13.84 27.58
C PRO A 378 -0.70 -15.14 27.59
N ALA A 379 -1.24 -16.24 27.06
CA ALA A 379 -0.52 -17.51 26.96
C ALA A 379 0.67 -17.43 25.98
N ILE A 380 0.52 -16.71 24.87
CA ILE A 380 1.59 -16.44 23.89
C ILE A 380 2.74 -15.68 24.55
N LEU A 381 2.45 -14.62 25.33
CA LEU A 381 3.47 -13.83 26.04
C LEU A 381 4.19 -14.66 27.11
N ALA A 382 3.44 -15.47 27.86
CA ALA A 382 4.00 -16.37 28.87
C ALA A 382 4.94 -17.42 28.23
N HIS A 383 4.55 -17.98 27.08
CA HIS A 383 5.39 -18.90 26.32
C HIS A 383 6.69 -18.22 25.86
N ALA A 384 6.60 -16.99 25.33
CA ALA A 384 7.78 -16.21 24.93
C ALA A 384 8.75 -15.97 26.09
N ARG A 385 8.23 -15.66 27.29
CA ARG A 385 9.07 -15.52 28.48
C ARG A 385 9.73 -16.84 28.89
N ALA A 386 8.98 -17.94 28.85
CA ALA A 386 9.50 -19.28 29.14
C ALA A 386 10.57 -19.72 28.12
N ALA A 387 10.46 -19.31 26.86
CA ALA A 387 11.44 -19.55 25.80
C ALA A 387 12.71 -18.69 25.95
N GLY A 388 12.81 -17.80 26.96
CA GLY A 388 14.02 -17.08 27.33
C GLY A 388 14.14 -15.67 26.74
N PHE A 389 13.13 -15.12 26.10
CA PHE A 389 13.19 -13.73 25.59
C PHE A 389 13.24 -12.73 26.76
N ALA A 390 14.29 -11.92 26.81
CA ALA A 390 14.45 -10.84 27.81
C ALA A 390 13.43 -9.71 27.57
N THR A 391 13.19 -9.37 26.30
CA THR A 391 12.18 -8.39 25.89
C THR A 391 11.06 -9.08 25.12
N VAL A 392 9.84 -8.96 25.64
CA VAL A 392 8.61 -9.37 24.95
C VAL A 392 7.80 -8.12 24.64
N GLU A 393 7.70 -7.79 23.35
CA GLU A 393 7.07 -6.59 22.84
C GLU A 393 5.73 -6.94 22.14
N VAL A 394 4.70 -6.15 22.36
CA VAL A 394 3.45 -6.20 21.57
C VAL A 394 3.31 -4.95 20.72
N GLN A 395 3.08 -5.11 19.43
CA GLN A 395 2.67 -4.01 18.54
C GLN A 395 1.14 -3.97 18.49
N THR A 396 0.55 -2.88 18.97
CA THR A 396 -0.91 -2.77 19.17
C THR A 396 -1.43 -1.37 18.82
N ASN A 397 -2.72 -1.27 18.56
CA ASN A 397 -3.41 0.02 18.50
C ASN A 397 -3.81 0.57 19.89
N GLY A 398 -3.57 -0.18 20.95
CA GLY A 398 -3.77 0.24 22.34
C GLY A 398 -5.22 0.27 22.84
N VAL A 399 -6.21 0.09 21.95
CA VAL A 399 -7.64 0.25 22.29
C VAL A 399 -8.11 -0.67 23.42
N ARG A 400 -7.69 -1.94 23.43
CA ARG A 400 -8.04 -2.88 24.50
C ARG A 400 -7.27 -2.63 25.79
N CYS A 401 -6.07 -2.04 25.69
CA CYS A 401 -5.27 -1.70 26.86
C CYS A 401 -5.86 -0.52 27.68
N ALA A 402 -6.91 0.15 27.20
CA ALA A 402 -7.70 1.09 28.01
C ALA A 402 -8.34 0.42 29.24
N ASP A 403 -8.63 -0.87 29.16
CA ASP A 403 -9.01 -1.69 30.32
C ASP A 403 -7.75 -2.05 31.12
N ARG A 404 -7.64 -1.45 32.33
CA ARG A 404 -6.51 -1.66 33.23
C ARG A 404 -6.32 -3.12 33.62
N THR A 405 -7.43 -3.85 33.83
CA THR A 405 -7.39 -5.26 34.20
C THR A 405 -6.79 -6.10 33.10
N TYR A 406 -7.19 -5.83 31.85
CA TYR A 406 -6.62 -6.48 30.68
C TYR A 406 -5.14 -6.12 30.50
N ALA A 407 -4.78 -4.83 30.57
CA ALA A 407 -3.38 -4.40 30.45
C ALA A 407 -2.49 -5.05 31.52
N ALA A 408 -2.95 -5.10 32.78
CA ALA A 408 -2.25 -5.77 33.87
C ALA A 408 -2.08 -7.27 33.64
N SER A 409 -3.06 -7.93 33.03
CA SER A 409 -2.95 -9.37 32.67
C SER A 409 -1.85 -9.64 31.64
N LEU A 410 -1.65 -8.72 30.68
CA LEU A 410 -0.55 -8.83 29.72
C LEU A 410 0.82 -8.66 30.39
N VAL A 411 0.93 -7.70 31.33
CA VAL A 411 2.17 -7.49 32.10
C VAL A 411 2.49 -8.69 32.97
N ALA A 412 1.48 -9.24 33.65
CA ALA A 412 1.63 -10.46 34.46
C ALA A 412 2.06 -11.67 33.60
N ALA A 413 1.62 -11.71 32.34
CA ALA A 413 2.03 -12.73 31.37
C ALA A 413 3.42 -12.51 30.77
N GLY A 414 4.07 -11.38 31.07
CA GLY A 414 5.46 -11.12 30.68
C GLY A 414 5.66 -10.05 29.62
N LEU A 415 4.67 -9.23 29.33
CA LEU A 415 4.84 -8.03 28.49
C LEU A 415 5.82 -7.07 29.15
N THR A 416 6.90 -6.71 28.44
CA THR A 416 7.92 -5.76 28.93
C THR A 416 7.95 -4.48 28.11
N LYS A 417 7.49 -4.53 26.84
CA LYS A 417 7.50 -3.42 25.92
C LYS A 417 6.22 -3.41 25.08
N ALA A 418 5.72 -2.22 24.78
CA ALA A 418 4.59 -2.03 23.85
C ALA A 418 4.93 -0.97 22.81
N THR A 419 4.74 -1.29 21.54
CA THR A 419 4.72 -0.30 20.46
C THR A 419 3.26 0.01 20.14
N VAL A 420 2.82 1.22 20.48
CA VAL A 420 1.43 1.63 20.34
C VAL A 420 1.27 2.62 19.20
N SER A 421 0.37 2.31 18.27
CA SER A 421 0.11 3.13 17.09
C SER A 421 -0.76 4.33 17.43
N LEU A 422 -0.25 5.55 17.16
CA LEU A 422 -1.01 6.81 17.28
C LEU A 422 -0.58 7.78 16.18
N HIS A 423 -1.54 8.23 15.35
CA HIS A 423 -1.24 8.93 14.10
C HIS A 423 -1.74 10.40 14.07
N SER A 424 -2.42 10.84 15.10
CA SER A 424 -2.82 12.22 15.36
C SER A 424 -3.14 12.40 16.83
N MET A 425 -2.93 13.60 17.38
CA MET A 425 -3.43 14.00 18.70
C MET A 425 -4.78 14.73 18.63
N ASP A 426 -5.28 15.00 17.42
CA ASP A 426 -6.65 15.42 17.20
C ASP A 426 -7.58 14.21 17.10
N PRO A 427 -8.61 14.08 17.96
CA PRO A 427 -9.49 12.91 17.98
C PRO A 427 -10.16 12.62 16.64
N ALA A 428 -10.68 13.66 15.97
CA ALA A 428 -11.39 13.49 14.71
C ALA A 428 -10.47 13.00 13.60
N THR A 429 -9.28 13.58 13.49
CA THR A 429 -8.26 13.15 12.52
C THR A 429 -7.75 11.73 12.82
N SER A 430 -7.52 11.41 14.11
CA SER A 430 -7.08 10.06 14.50
C SER A 430 -8.10 9.00 14.14
N ASP A 431 -9.37 9.25 14.47
CA ASP A 431 -10.47 8.32 14.16
C ASP A 431 -10.69 8.19 12.63
N ALA A 432 -10.53 9.28 11.87
CA ALA A 432 -10.58 9.25 10.40
C ALA A 432 -9.46 8.41 9.78
N ILE A 433 -8.22 8.54 10.29
CA ILE A 433 -7.07 7.74 9.83
C ILE A 433 -7.26 6.26 10.15
N THR A 434 -7.70 5.94 11.37
CA THR A 434 -7.87 4.57 11.85
C THR A 434 -9.19 3.95 11.40
N ARG A 435 -10.14 4.78 10.94
CA ARG A 435 -11.51 4.40 10.55
C ARG A 435 -12.26 3.66 11.64
N LEU A 436 -12.02 4.06 12.90
CA LEU A 436 -12.71 3.54 14.08
C LEU A 436 -13.14 4.72 14.96
N PRO A 437 -14.38 5.20 14.84
CA PRO A 437 -14.91 6.27 15.68
C PRO A 437 -14.80 5.94 17.19
N GLY A 438 -14.34 6.92 17.98
CA GLY A 438 -14.14 6.76 19.43
C GLY A 438 -12.92 5.90 19.80
N ALA A 439 -12.03 5.61 18.87
CA ALA A 439 -10.78 4.87 19.15
C ALA A 439 -9.75 5.74 19.85
N PHE A 440 -9.63 7.02 19.47
CA PHE A 440 -8.61 7.93 20.00
C PHE A 440 -8.56 7.97 21.53
N PRO A 441 -9.64 8.30 22.29
CA PRO A 441 -9.57 8.35 23.74
C PRO A 441 -9.20 7.02 24.39
N ARG A 442 -9.59 5.90 23.75
CA ARG A 442 -9.24 4.56 24.24
C ARG A 442 -7.76 4.23 24.00
N THR A 443 -7.21 4.60 22.84
CA THR A 443 -5.77 4.45 22.55
C THR A 443 -4.94 5.27 23.54
N VAL A 444 -5.31 6.53 23.80
CA VAL A 444 -4.63 7.40 24.78
C VAL A 444 -4.72 6.79 26.18
N ALA A 445 -5.90 6.34 26.61
CA ALA A 445 -6.05 5.67 27.90
C ALA A 445 -5.18 4.39 27.98
N GLY A 446 -5.13 3.61 26.90
CA GLY A 446 -4.28 2.42 26.83
C GLY A 446 -2.78 2.73 26.95
N LEU A 447 -2.32 3.81 26.34
CA LEU A 447 -0.95 4.31 26.51
C LEU A 447 -0.63 4.64 27.97
N HIS A 448 -1.52 5.37 28.65
CA HIS A 448 -1.36 5.68 30.07
C HIS A 448 -1.36 4.42 30.93
N GLN A 449 -2.29 3.48 30.74
CA GLN A 449 -2.33 2.24 31.51
C GLN A 449 -1.06 1.42 31.38
N LEU A 450 -0.52 1.27 30.14
CA LEU A 450 0.71 0.55 29.91
C LEU A 450 1.92 1.24 30.59
N ALA A 451 2.03 2.56 30.45
CA ALA A 451 3.11 3.33 31.10
C ALA A 451 3.03 3.26 32.64
N ASP A 452 1.83 3.39 33.21
CA ASP A 452 1.61 3.32 34.66
C ASP A 452 1.84 1.92 35.24
N LEU A 453 1.78 0.88 34.40
CA LEU A 453 2.15 -0.49 34.74
C LEU A 453 3.65 -0.79 34.56
N GLY A 454 4.47 0.20 34.21
CA GLY A 454 5.92 0.08 34.04
C GLY A 454 6.36 -0.57 32.73
N VAL A 455 5.49 -0.64 31.73
CA VAL A 455 5.84 -1.13 30.39
C VAL A 455 6.65 -0.06 29.66
N GLU A 456 7.75 -0.45 29.00
CA GLU A 456 8.46 0.43 28.06
C GLU A 456 7.54 0.76 26.88
N VAL A 457 7.16 2.03 26.72
CA VAL A 457 6.25 2.43 25.65
C VAL A 457 7.01 3.08 24.50
N GLN A 458 6.83 2.53 23.31
CA GLN A 458 7.21 3.16 22.06
C GLN A 458 5.93 3.59 21.32
N LEU A 459 5.83 4.87 20.99
CA LEU A 459 4.74 5.38 20.18
C LEU A 459 5.12 5.23 18.70
N ALA A 460 4.28 4.59 17.89
CA ALA A 460 4.48 4.45 16.46
C ALA A 460 3.60 5.43 15.69
N HIS A 461 4.23 6.35 14.97
CA HIS A 461 3.55 7.30 14.10
C HIS A 461 3.88 7.01 12.64
N VAL A 462 2.88 6.59 11.87
CA VAL A 462 3.02 6.39 10.43
C VAL A 462 2.73 7.71 9.72
N ILE A 463 3.77 8.27 9.10
CA ILE A 463 3.68 9.49 8.30
C ILE A 463 3.07 9.15 6.95
N SER A 464 1.99 9.83 6.62
CA SER A 464 1.25 9.67 5.37
C SER A 464 0.79 11.03 4.85
N ARG A 465 0.20 11.05 3.66
CA ARG A 465 -0.41 12.28 3.14
C ARG A 465 -1.53 12.83 4.02
N ASP A 466 -2.13 12.00 4.83
CA ASP A 466 -3.26 12.41 5.68
C ASP A 466 -2.82 13.20 6.92
N ASN A 467 -1.53 13.08 7.35
CA ASN A 467 -1.09 13.62 8.63
C ASN A 467 0.27 14.35 8.64
N PHE A 468 1.08 14.28 7.57
CA PHE A 468 2.45 14.79 7.62
C PHE A 468 2.53 16.29 7.93
N ALA A 469 1.59 17.10 7.43
CA ALA A 469 1.57 18.54 7.68
C ALA A 469 1.30 18.89 9.15
N ALA A 470 0.60 18.02 9.87
CA ALA A 470 0.31 18.16 11.30
C ALA A 470 1.40 17.58 12.21
N LEU A 471 2.48 16.99 11.66
CA LEU A 471 3.50 16.29 12.42
C LEU A 471 4.16 17.13 13.54
N PRO A 472 4.51 18.42 13.35
CA PRO A 472 5.04 19.24 14.44
C PRO A 472 4.02 19.45 15.59
N ALA A 473 2.75 19.71 15.25
CA ALA A 473 1.69 19.87 16.23
C ALA A 473 1.40 18.55 16.97
N PHE A 474 1.39 17.43 16.24
CA PHE A 474 1.30 16.10 16.82
C PHE A 474 2.43 15.87 17.83
N THR A 475 3.67 16.15 17.44
CA THR A 475 4.84 15.92 18.29
C THR A 475 4.78 16.78 19.55
N ALA A 476 4.45 18.06 19.45
CA ALA A 476 4.31 18.95 20.61
C ALA A 476 3.23 18.46 21.59
N ALA A 477 2.04 18.10 21.09
CA ALA A 477 0.96 17.60 21.92
C ALA A 477 1.28 16.22 22.54
N MET A 478 1.92 15.34 21.79
CA MET A 478 2.37 14.02 22.25
C MET A 478 3.41 14.15 23.38
N LEU A 479 4.38 15.05 23.22
CA LEU A 479 5.38 15.33 24.25
C LEU A 479 4.73 15.88 25.51
N ALA A 480 3.79 16.82 25.38
CA ALA A 480 3.06 17.40 26.52
C ALA A 480 2.22 16.34 27.27
N GLU A 481 1.65 15.38 26.56
CA GLU A 481 0.76 14.35 27.14
C GLU A 481 1.53 13.20 27.79
N PHE A 482 2.59 12.71 27.12
CA PHE A 482 3.22 11.45 27.49
C PHE A 482 4.65 11.58 28.02
N ALA A 483 5.38 12.67 27.74
CA ALA A 483 6.73 12.86 28.27
C ALA A 483 6.68 13.33 29.73
N GLY A 484 7.52 12.76 30.58
CA GLY A 484 7.59 13.16 31.99
C GLY A 484 8.57 12.30 32.78
N PRO A 485 8.90 12.74 34.02
CA PRO A 485 9.81 12.00 34.88
C PRO A 485 9.31 10.57 35.15
N GLY A 486 10.20 9.59 35.00
CA GLY A 486 9.90 8.18 35.26
C GLY A 486 9.12 7.47 34.14
N ARG A 487 8.81 8.14 33.03
CA ARG A 487 8.19 7.51 31.86
C ARG A 487 9.22 7.17 30.79
N HIS A 488 9.28 5.91 30.40
CA HIS A 488 10.14 5.44 29.31
C HIS A 488 9.41 5.57 27.96
N LEU A 489 9.37 6.80 27.43
CA LEU A 489 8.78 7.11 26.12
C LEU A 489 9.84 7.16 25.04
N SER A 490 9.57 6.50 23.94
CA SER A 490 10.26 6.73 22.66
C SER A 490 9.25 6.82 21.51
N VAL A 491 9.67 7.41 20.39
CA VAL A 491 8.80 7.58 19.22
C VAL A 491 9.44 6.93 18.00
N CYS A 492 8.64 6.21 17.23
CA CYS A 492 9.01 5.70 15.91
C CYS A 492 8.27 6.50 14.84
N PHE A 493 8.99 7.30 14.08
CA PHE A 493 8.45 7.98 12.90
C PHE A 493 8.73 7.11 11.68
N ALA A 494 7.69 6.49 11.14
CA ALA A 494 7.81 5.63 9.97
C ALA A 494 7.01 6.21 8.80
N LEU A 495 7.59 6.22 7.60
CA LEU A 495 6.87 6.60 6.40
C LEU A 495 5.91 5.47 5.99
N ALA A 496 4.69 5.80 5.58
CA ALA A 496 3.74 4.84 5.04
C ALA A 496 4.39 3.96 3.96
N GLN A 497 3.98 2.71 3.87
CA GLN A 497 4.57 1.72 2.94
C GLN A 497 3.53 1.30 1.91
N ALA A 498 3.79 1.55 0.64
CA ALA A 498 2.93 1.14 -0.47
C ALA A 498 3.34 -0.24 -1.03
N VAL A 499 3.59 -1.19 -0.13
CA VAL A 499 4.21 -2.50 -0.43
C VAL A 499 3.22 -3.59 -0.86
N SER A 500 1.92 -3.30 -0.79
CA SER A 500 0.87 -4.21 -1.23
C SER A 500 -0.27 -3.46 -1.90
N ASP A 501 -1.09 -4.18 -2.66
CA ASP A 501 -2.30 -3.63 -3.30
C ASP A 501 -3.36 -3.17 -2.29
N LEU A 502 -3.20 -3.54 -1.02
CA LEU A 502 -4.06 -3.09 0.08
C LEU A 502 -3.82 -1.62 0.45
N VAL A 503 -2.63 -1.10 0.13
CA VAL A 503 -2.23 0.28 0.48
C VAL A 503 -2.31 1.16 -0.75
N PRO A 504 -3.11 2.23 -0.72
CA PRO A 504 -3.19 3.16 -1.83
C PRO A 504 -1.84 3.85 -2.06
N ARG A 505 -1.34 3.84 -3.29
CA ARG A 505 -0.03 4.44 -3.62
C ARG A 505 0.02 5.95 -3.37
N TRP A 506 -1.12 6.63 -3.42
CA TRP A 506 -1.21 8.07 -3.15
C TRP A 506 -0.86 8.45 -1.71
N ILE A 507 -0.96 7.50 -0.77
CA ILE A 507 -0.76 7.76 0.66
C ILE A 507 0.69 8.15 1.01
N LEU A 508 1.63 7.81 0.13
CA LEU A 508 3.05 8.02 0.30
C LEU A 508 3.44 9.43 -0.17
N PRO A 509 3.80 10.37 0.71
CA PRO A 509 4.34 11.68 0.34
C PRO A 509 5.79 11.59 -0.12
N THR A 510 6.31 12.64 -0.79
CA THR A 510 7.74 12.73 -1.15
C THR A 510 8.60 13.18 0.05
N PHE A 511 9.89 12.88 0.03
CA PHE A 511 10.82 13.36 1.05
C PHE A 511 10.87 14.89 1.08
N THR A 512 10.84 15.54 -0.08
CA THR A 512 10.83 17.01 -0.19
C THR A 512 9.59 17.61 0.49
N GLU A 513 8.40 17.01 0.32
CA GLU A 513 7.17 17.48 0.97
C GLU A 513 7.25 17.39 2.49
N ILE A 514 7.79 16.30 3.01
CA ILE A 514 7.72 16.00 4.46
C ILE A 514 8.94 16.46 5.24
N LYS A 515 10.07 16.71 4.57
CA LYS A 515 11.34 17.09 5.21
C LYS A 515 11.22 18.21 6.27
N PRO A 516 10.59 19.36 6.02
CA PRO A 516 10.50 20.42 7.03
C PRO A 516 9.71 19.98 8.28
N TYR A 517 8.68 19.19 8.10
CA TYR A 517 7.82 18.71 9.20
C TYR A 517 8.52 17.62 10.03
N VAL A 518 9.25 16.73 9.36
CA VAL A 518 10.03 15.68 10.05
C VAL A 518 11.17 16.31 10.84
N ARG A 519 11.91 17.26 10.28
CA ARG A 519 12.98 17.97 11.00
C ARG A 519 12.43 18.67 12.24
N ALA A 520 11.34 19.41 12.12
CA ALA A 520 10.71 20.09 13.25
C ALA A 520 10.27 19.09 14.36
N ALA A 521 9.75 17.94 13.99
CA ALA A 521 9.37 16.89 14.95
C ALA A 521 10.57 16.27 15.66
N LEU A 522 11.66 15.99 14.93
CA LEU A 522 12.89 15.43 15.50
C LEU A 522 13.59 16.44 16.43
N ASP A 523 13.66 17.72 16.01
CA ASP A 523 14.22 18.79 16.84
C ASP A 523 13.42 18.98 18.14
N ALA A 524 12.09 18.85 18.10
CA ALA A 524 11.25 18.90 19.30
C ALA A 524 11.51 17.70 20.24
N CYS A 525 11.70 16.51 19.69
CA CYS A 525 12.08 15.33 20.48
C CYS A 525 13.47 15.51 21.11
N ASP A 526 14.47 15.99 20.36
CA ASP A 526 15.81 16.29 20.86
C ASP A 526 15.76 17.31 22.02
N ALA A 527 14.98 18.39 21.86
CA ALA A 527 14.82 19.42 22.90
C ALA A 527 14.15 18.87 24.17
N ALA A 528 13.24 17.91 24.04
CA ALA A 528 12.55 17.27 25.15
C ALA A 528 13.33 16.07 25.76
N GLY A 529 14.46 15.68 25.18
CA GLY A 529 15.23 14.50 25.59
C GLY A 529 14.48 13.18 25.34
N VAL A 530 13.51 13.14 24.42
CA VAL A 530 12.74 11.95 24.06
C VAL A 530 13.41 11.24 22.91
N GLY A 531 13.73 9.95 23.10
CA GLY A 531 14.34 9.12 22.07
C GLY A 531 13.40 8.88 20.89
N TYR A 532 13.97 8.87 19.69
CA TYR A 532 13.21 8.54 18.47
C TYR A 532 13.96 7.54 17.60
N GLY A 533 13.23 6.88 16.69
CA GLY A 533 13.78 5.87 15.80
C GLY A 533 12.93 5.69 14.56
N GLY A 534 13.18 4.61 13.82
CA GLY A 534 12.43 4.24 12.64
C GLY A 534 12.87 4.96 11.36
N LEU A 535 13.83 5.87 11.40
CA LEU A 535 14.24 6.69 10.24
C LEU A 535 14.88 5.83 9.14
N ILE A 536 15.90 5.02 9.49
CA ILE A 536 16.56 4.11 8.55
C ILE A 536 15.80 2.76 8.52
N GLY A 537 15.87 2.07 7.40
CA GLY A 537 15.21 0.78 7.21
C GLY A 537 13.72 0.93 6.93
N GLN A 538 12.87 0.19 7.63
CA GLN A 538 11.43 0.21 7.41
C GLN A 538 10.79 1.61 7.57
N GLY A 539 11.39 2.49 8.37
CA GLY A 539 10.99 3.89 8.47
C GLY A 539 11.15 4.68 7.19
N GLY A 540 12.05 4.25 6.30
CA GLY A 540 12.11 4.72 4.92
C GLY A 540 12.84 6.02 4.69
N TYR A 541 13.51 6.60 5.70
CA TYR A 541 14.22 7.88 5.60
C TYR A 541 15.74 7.67 5.49
N PRO A 542 16.35 7.76 4.30
CA PRO A 542 17.80 7.80 4.19
C PRO A 542 18.34 9.17 4.66
N PRO A 543 19.59 9.27 5.13
CA PRO A 543 20.17 10.54 5.56
C PRO A 543 20.11 11.67 4.53
N CYS A 544 20.22 11.35 3.24
CA CYS A 544 20.09 12.34 2.16
C CYS A 544 18.68 12.97 2.09
N ALA A 545 17.64 12.32 2.59
CA ALA A 545 16.31 12.90 2.69
C ALA A 545 16.19 14.00 3.76
N LEU A 546 17.16 14.06 4.69
CA LEU A 546 17.31 15.10 5.71
C LEU A 546 18.60 15.90 5.54
N ASP A 547 19.02 16.14 4.28
CA ASP A 547 20.18 16.93 3.89
C ASP A 547 21.52 16.41 4.46
N GLY A 548 21.63 15.12 4.77
CA GLY A 548 22.84 14.52 5.34
C GLY A 548 23.06 14.81 6.82
N GLU A 549 22.09 15.36 7.54
CA GLU A 549 22.24 15.65 8.97
C GLU A 549 22.25 14.39 9.83
N LEU A 550 23.46 13.85 10.04
CA LEU A 550 23.68 12.58 10.75
C LEU A 550 23.29 12.65 12.24
N ARG A 551 23.11 13.85 12.82
CA ARG A 551 22.66 14.00 14.21
C ARG A 551 21.35 13.28 14.50
N TYR A 552 20.44 13.20 13.51
CA TYR A 552 19.19 12.49 13.65
C TYR A 552 19.32 10.97 13.62
N TYR A 553 20.47 10.45 13.23
CA TYR A 553 20.74 9.03 13.03
C TYR A 553 21.65 8.41 14.09
N ARG A 554 22.09 9.16 15.10
CA ARG A 554 23.06 8.71 16.14
C ARG A 554 22.69 7.40 16.79
N GLY A 555 21.40 7.16 17.07
CA GLY A 555 20.93 5.93 17.69
C GLY A 555 20.91 4.69 16.79
N VAL A 556 21.29 4.83 15.50
CA VAL A 556 21.26 3.74 14.51
C VAL A 556 22.55 3.60 13.71
N LEU A 557 23.53 4.54 13.87
CA LEU A 557 24.77 4.53 13.10
C LEU A 557 25.70 3.36 13.45
N ASP A 558 25.56 2.81 14.65
CA ASP A 558 26.28 1.64 15.15
C ASP A 558 25.60 0.32 14.77
N LYS A 559 24.40 0.37 14.19
CA LYS A 559 23.65 -0.81 13.80
C LYS A 559 23.99 -1.20 12.38
N ILE A 560 24.44 -2.42 12.19
CA ILE A 560 24.70 -2.98 10.88
C ILE A 560 23.40 -3.58 10.34
N PHE A 561 22.97 -3.08 9.19
CA PHE A 561 21.81 -3.59 8.51
C PHE A 561 22.20 -4.82 7.69
N ALA A 562 21.90 -6.01 8.18
CA ALA A 562 22.17 -7.24 7.49
C ALA A 562 20.92 -8.12 7.49
N SER A 563 20.22 -8.17 6.36
CA SER A 563 19.33 -9.28 6.07
C SER A 563 19.31 -9.54 4.56
N ALA A 564 19.18 -10.82 4.18
CA ALA A 564 18.99 -11.21 2.79
C ALA A 564 17.75 -10.55 2.15
N ASP A 565 16.82 -10.07 2.97
CA ASP A 565 15.59 -9.41 2.56
C ASP A 565 15.75 -7.89 2.41
N ALA A 566 16.84 -7.29 2.92
CA ALA A 566 17.12 -5.87 2.71
C ALA A 566 17.22 -5.56 1.21
N ASP A 567 17.91 -6.39 0.44
CA ASP A 567 18.01 -6.26 -1.01
C ASP A 567 16.67 -6.39 -1.75
N ALA A 568 15.71 -7.09 -1.15
CA ALA A 568 14.37 -7.21 -1.72
C ALA A 568 13.53 -5.94 -1.50
N GLN A 569 13.74 -5.25 -0.37
CA GLN A 569 12.93 -4.10 0.05
C GLN A 569 13.56 -2.76 -0.31
N PHE A 570 14.90 -2.68 -0.39
CA PHE A 570 15.64 -1.45 -0.63
C PHE A 570 16.39 -1.48 -1.95
N ALA A 571 16.70 -0.30 -2.48
CA ALA A 571 17.56 -0.13 -3.65
C ALA A 571 18.34 1.17 -3.54
N LYS A 572 19.51 1.18 -4.18
CA LYS A 572 20.34 2.37 -4.35
C LYS A 572 20.11 2.94 -5.74
N ALA A 573 19.99 4.25 -5.83
CA ALA A 573 19.97 4.95 -7.10
C ALA A 573 21.41 5.14 -7.62
N PRO A 574 21.62 5.37 -8.93
CA PRO A 574 22.96 5.56 -9.49
C PRO A 574 23.79 6.64 -8.81
N GLN A 575 23.16 7.75 -8.39
CA GLN A 575 23.82 8.83 -7.68
C GLN A 575 24.33 8.45 -6.29
N CYS A 576 23.83 7.41 -5.65
CA CYS A 576 24.28 6.94 -4.35
C CYS A 576 25.77 6.55 -4.36
N ALA A 577 26.31 6.11 -5.50
CA ALA A 577 27.72 5.78 -5.67
C ALA A 577 28.68 6.98 -5.38
N ARG A 578 28.16 8.22 -5.39
CA ARG A 578 28.92 9.44 -5.08
C ARG A 578 28.72 9.94 -3.65
N CYS A 579 27.99 9.18 -2.81
CA CYS A 579 27.65 9.55 -1.45
C CYS A 579 28.65 8.93 -0.46
N ASP A 580 29.23 9.73 0.45
CA ASP A 580 30.15 9.23 1.46
C ASP A 580 29.49 8.25 2.43
N PHE A 581 28.15 8.28 2.55
CA PHE A 581 27.38 7.37 3.38
C PHE A 581 26.97 6.07 2.66
N ASP A 582 27.32 5.89 1.40
CA ASP A 582 26.86 4.76 0.56
C ASP A 582 27.08 3.39 1.22
N ARG A 583 28.27 3.15 1.78
CA ARG A 583 28.62 1.88 2.43
C ARG A 583 27.86 1.58 3.73
N ARG A 584 27.16 2.56 4.28
CA ARG A 584 26.41 2.48 5.55
C ARG A 584 24.91 2.56 5.34
N CYS A 585 24.47 2.88 4.13
CA CYS A 585 23.07 3.11 3.79
C CYS A 585 22.51 1.90 3.05
N LEU A 586 21.31 1.45 3.41
CA LEU A 586 20.57 0.44 2.66
C LEU A 586 20.06 0.95 1.32
N GLY A 587 20.07 2.27 1.11
CA GLY A 587 19.35 2.92 0.02
C GLY A 587 17.96 3.32 0.45
N VAL A 588 17.06 3.40 -0.50
CA VAL A 588 15.66 3.81 -0.33
C VAL A 588 14.74 2.62 -0.58
N ARG A 589 13.62 2.57 0.10
CA ARG A 589 12.62 1.54 -0.15
C ARG A 589 12.20 1.54 -1.61
N ARG A 590 12.03 0.35 -2.19
CA ARG A 590 11.66 0.17 -3.60
C ARG A 590 10.31 0.77 -3.92
N ASP A 591 9.30 0.61 -3.03
CA ASP A 591 7.98 1.20 -3.21
C ASP A 591 8.03 2.73 -3.32
N TYR A 592 8.96 3.36 -2.61
CA TYR A 592 9.21 4.79 -2.72
C TYR A 592 9.83 5.17 -4.07
N LEU A 593 10.93 4.50 -4.46
CA LEU A 593 11.61 4.75 -5.73
C LEU A 593 10.70 4.50 -6.93
N GLU A 594 9.90 3.46 -6.86
CA GLU A 594 8.92 3.12 -7.90
C GLU A 594 7.82 4.18 -8.03
N ARG A 595 7.49 4.87 -6.93
CA ARG A 595 6.46 5.88 -6.91
C ARG A 595 6.96 7.27 -7.28
N HIS A 596 8.12 7.64 -6.75
CA HIS A 596 8.63 9.02 -6.80
C HIS A 596 9.94 9.16 -7.58
N GLY A 597 10.55 8.05 -8.00
CA GLY A 597 11.87 8.08 -8.62
C GLY A 597 12.97 8.40 -7.61
N ALA A 598 14.12 8.81 -8.12
CA ALA A 598 15.32 9.05 -7.32
C ALA A 598 15.81 10.52 -7.35
N ASP A 599 15.10 11.40 -8.04
CA ASP A 599 15.59 12.75 -8.35
C ASP A 599 15.80 13.63 -7.12
N GLU A 600 15.06 13.39 -6.04
CA GLU A 600 15.21 14.11 -4.77
C GLU A 600 16.29 13.52 -3.85
N LEU A 601 16.97 12.44 -4.26
CA LEU A 601 18.06 11.85 -3.49
C LEU A 601 19.38 12.56 -3.83
N VAL A 602 19.82 13.45 -2.95
CA VAL A 602 21.05 14.23 -3.15
C VAL A 602 22.20 13.57 -2.39
N PRO A 603 23.24 13.04 -3.08
CA PRO A 603 24.46 12.57 -2.42
C PRO A 603 25.07 13.68 -1.58
N PHE A 604 25.57 13.32 -0.41
CA PHE A 604 26.25 14.29 0.46
C PHE A 604 27.64 13.81 0.87
N THR A 605 28.49 14.76 1.24
CA THR A 605 29.81 14.52 1.78
C THR A 605 29.79 14.67 3.30
N ILE A 606 30.58 13.87 4.00
CA ILE A 606 30.71 13.89 5.46
C ILE A 606 31.97 14.65 5.82
N ALA A 607 31.86 15.63 6.72
CA ALA A 607 33.02 16.36 7.20
C ALA A 607 34.04 15.39 7.83
N PRO A 608 35.37 15.57 7.62
CA PRO A 608 36.39 14.65 8.13
C PRO A 608 36.30 14.39 9.64
N THR A 609 35.95 15.41 10.43
CA THR A 609 35.74 15.32 11.88
C THR A 609 34.54 14.46 12.24
N GLU A 610 33.47 14.57 11.48
CA GLU A 610 32.25 13.78 11.66
C GLU A 610 32.46 12.33 11.17
N ALA A 611 33.16 12.16 10.04
CA ALA A 611 33.52 10.86 9.50
C ALA A 611 34.40 10.05 10.49
N ALA A 612 35.31 10.73 11.20
CA ALA A 612 36.14 10.11 12.21
C ALA A 612 35.38 9.64 13.46
N ALA A 613 34.23 10.26 13.75
CA ALA A 613 33.36 9.91 14.86
C ALA A 613 32.39 8.76 14.53
N LEU A 614 32.26 8.41 13.25
CA LEU A 614 31.40 7.30 12.83
C LEU A 614 32.08 5.95 13.15
N PRO A 615 31.32 4.94 13.58
CA PRO A 615 31.87 3.58 13.71
C PRO A 615 32.38 3.11 12.34
N PRO A 616 33.40 2.23 12.28
CA PRO A 616 33.93 1.76 11.00
C PRO A 616 32.79 1.12 10.16
N PRO A 617 32.79 1.31 8.81
CA PRO A 617 31.85 0.62 7.96
C PRO A 617 32.06 -0.90 8.11
N PRO A 618 31.02 -1.72 7.87
CA PRO A 618 31.16 -3.17 7.87
C PRO A 618 32.33 -3.57 6.97
N ARG A 619 33.25 -4.40 7.51
CA ARG A 619 34.50 -4.76 6.81
C ARG A 619 34.26 -5.56 5.52
N ASP A 620 33.07 -6.14 5.34
CA ASP A 620 32.75 -7.00 4.20
C ASP A 620 31.33 -6.72 3.69
N PRO A 621 31.18 -6.18 2.45
CA PRO A 621 29.87 -6.07 1.84
C PRO A 621 29.21 -7.44 1.57
N THR A 622 29.98 -8.55 1.63
CA THR A 622 29.44 -9.91 1.57
C THR A 622 28.87 -10.39 2.90
N LEU A 623 29.22 -9.76 4.03
CA LEU A 623 28.53 -10.00 5.32
C LEU A 623 27.07 -9.51 5.30
N VAL A 624 26.73 -8.60 4.41
CA VAL A 624 25.35 -8.27 4.04
C VAL A 624 24.71 -9.45 3.28
N ALA A 625 25.51 -10.39 2.79
CA ALA A 625 25.13 -11.57 2.01
C ALA A 625 25.20 -12.91 2.77
N LEU A 626 25.41 -12.92 4.08
CA LEU A 626 25.49 -14.15 4.90
C LEU A 626 24.16 -14.92 5.06
N GLY A 627 23.23 -14.75 4.12
CA GLY A 627 22.12 -15.68 3.90
C GLY A 627 22.36 -16.72 2.81
N ARG A 628 23.50 -16.71 2.12
CA ARG A 628 23.85 -17.77 1.16
C ARG A 628 24.58 -18.90 1.88
N ARG A 629 23.84 -19.81 2.50
CA ARG A 629 24.35 -21.18 2.69
C ARG A 629 24.40 -21.85 1.30
N ARG A 630 25.57 -22.42 1.02
CA ARG A 630 25.84 -23.33 -0.10
C ARG A 630 24.88 -24.50 -0.13
#